data_d93476d64da3402455b449881a4b71bb
#
_entry.id   d93476d64da3402455b449881a4b71bb
#
_cell.length_a   1.000
_cell.length_b   1.000
_cell.length_c   1.000
_cell.angle_alpha   90.00
_cell.angle_beta   90.00
_cell.angle_gamma   90.00
#
_symmetry.space_group_name_H-M   'P 1'
#
loop_
_entity.id
_entity.type
_entity.pdbx_description
1 polymer ?
#
loop_
_entity_poly.entity_id
_entity_poly.type
_entity_poly.pdbx_seq_one_letter_code
_entity_poly.pdbx_strand_id
1 'polypeptide(L)'
;MGKKELILAVDHNMPLDDISMAAWQILGNTDPVRDISLLPGGKLLIDGTLKAFSKSPFPRKWPNVVCSSVETINKIDSVWDSLGLGPFMASPSLKNSMLSYSDSDEVFINRT
;
A
#
# COMPACT_ATOMS: atom_id res chain seq x y z
N MET A 1 -8.58 -13.87 32.10
CA MET A 1 -8.96 -13.61 30.70
C MET A 1 -7.74 -13.14 29.90
N GLY A 2 -7.48 -13.75 28.77
CA GLY A 2 -6.41 -13.33 27.90
C GLY A 2 -6.64 -11.94 27.29
N LYS A 3 -5.56 -11.24 26.97
CA LYS A 3 -5.59 -9.98 26.23
C LYS A 3 -6.22 -10.22 24.85
N LYS A 4 -7.18 -9.37 24.47
CA LYS A 4 -7.69 -9.32 23.10
C LYS A 4 -6.76 -8.46 22.26
N GLU A 5 -6.36 -8.97 21.10
CA GLU A 5 -5.43 -8.28 20.23
C GLU A 5 -5.96 -8.23 18.79
N LEU A 6 -5.78 -7.08 18.15
CA LEU A 6 -5.96 -6.92 16.71
C LEU A 6 -4.58 -6.91 16.07
N ILE A 7 -4.34 -7.85 15.17
CA ILE A 7 -3.09 -7.97 14.43
C ILE A 7 -3.33 -7.60 12.98
N LEU A 8 -2.60 -6.60 12.50
CA LEU A 8 -2.65 -6.15 11.11
C LEU A 8 -1.33 -6.54 10.44
N ALA A 9 -1.38 -7.47 9.49
CA ALA A 9 -0.22 -7.81 8.67
C ALA A 9 -0.14 -6.87 7.48
N VAL A 10 1.03 -6.28 7.26
CA VAL A 10 1.30 -5.36 6.15
C VAL A 10 2.59 -5.76 5.45
N ASP A 11 2.78 -5.26 4.23
CA ASP A 11 4.01 -5.51 3.48
C ASP A 11 5.22 -4.85 4.17
N HIS A 12 6.39 -5.44 3.96
CA HIS A 12 7.63 -5.01 4.61
C HIS A 12 8.05 -3.56 4.28
N ASN A 13 7.60 -3.02 3.15
CA ASN A 13 7.89 -1.66 2.73
C ASN A 13 6.91 -0.62 3.29
N MET A 14 5.93 -1.05 4.09
CA MET A 14 4.95 -0.16 4.69
C MET A 14 5.58 0.64 5.84
N PRO A 15 5.54 1.98 5.81
CA PRO A 15 5.96 2.79 6.96
C PRO A 15 4.94 2.65 8.09
N LEU A 16 5.37 2.11 9.23
CA LEU A 16 4.49 1.81 10.36
C LEU A 16 4.07 3.05 11.14
N ASP A 17 4.71 4.17 10.92
CA ASP A 17 4.39 5.47 11.54
C ASP A 17 3.36 6.28 10.74
N ASP A 18 3.02 5.85 9.54
CA ASP A 18 2.01 6.50 8.69
C ASP A 18 0.71 5.67 8.70
N ILE A 19 -0.15 5.94 9.67
CA ILE A 19 -1.40 5.20 9.86
C ILE A 19 -2.34 5.35 8.66
N SER A 20 -2.40 6.54 8.05
CA SER A 20 -3.27 6.78 6.90
C SER A 20 -2.85 5.94 5.68
N MET A 21 -1.55 5.85 5.43
CA MET A 21 -1.01 5.04 4.34
C MET A 21 -1.23 3.55 4.61
N ALA A 22 -0.99 3.10 5.83
CA ALA A 22 -1.22 1.72 6.23
C ALA A 22 -2.71 1.34 6.08
N ALA A 23 -3.61 2.17 6.55
CA ALA A 23 -5.06 1.95 6.43
C ALA A 23 -5.49 1.87 4.96
N TRP A 24 -4.98 2.76 4.12
CA TRP A 24 -5.26 2.75 2.68
C TRP A 24 -4.86 1.43 2.03
N GLN A 25 -3.65 0.95 2.29
CA GLN A 25 -3.15 -0.29 1.72
C GLN A 25 -3.88 -1.52 2.27
N ILE A 26 -4.12 -1.57 3.58
CA ILE A 26 -4.85 -2.67 4.21
C ILE A 26 -6.25 -2.80 3.61
N LEU A 27 -6.99 -1.69 3.52
CA LEU A 27 -8.35 -1.68 2.96
C LEU A 27 -8.38 -2.08 1.49
N GLY A 28 -7.38 -1.68 0.71
CA GLY A 28 -7.27 -2.03 -0.70
C GLY A 28 -6.88 -3.49 -0.95
N ASN A 29 -6.18 -4.11 -0.01
CA ASN A 29 -5.65 -5.48 -0.17
C ASN A 29 -6.47 -6.56 0.53
N THR A 30 -7.42 -6.18 1.38
CA THR A 30 -8.15 -7.12 2.25
C THR A 30 -9.50 -7.50 1.65
N ASP A 31 -9.74 -8.79 1.56
CA ASP A 31 -11.06 -9.39 1.36
C ASP A 31 -11.50 -9.99 2.70
N PRO A 32 -12.64 -9.57 3.28
CA PRO A 32 -13.05 -10.03 4.61
C PRO A 32 -13.20 -11.55 4.73
N VAL A 33 -13.59 -12.23 3.68
CA VAL A 33 -13.76 -13.69 3.71
C VAL A 33 -12.41 -14.40 3.61
N ARG A 34 -11.50 -13.89 2.80
CA ARG A 34 -10.18 -14.50 2.55
C ARG A 34 -9.15 -14.18 3.60
N ASP A 35 -9.14 -12.92 4.08
CA ASP A 35 -7.97 -12.33 4.76
C ASP A 35 -8.18 -12.04 6.25
N ILE A 36 -9.36 -12.31 6.79
CA ILE A 36 -9.65 -12.13 8.22
C ILE A 36 -9.73 -13.49 8.89
N SER A 37 -8.96 -13.66 9.95
CA SER A 37 -8.88 -14.91 10.70
C SER A 37 -9.01 -14.66 12.19
N LEU A 38 -9.81 -15.49 12.86
CA LEU A 38 -9.85 -15.56 14.32
C LEU A 38 -8.76 -16.52 14.79
N LEU A 39 -7.89 -16.06 15.66
CA LEU A 39 -6.80 -16.85 16.23
C LEU A 39 -7.13 -17.22 17.68
N PRO A 40 -6.53 -18.31 18.22
CA PRO A 40 -6.70 -18.69 19.61
C PRO A 40 -6.33 -17.55 20.57
N GLY A 41 -7.02 -17.47 21.71
CA GLY A 41 -6.74 -16.45 22.73
C GLY A 41 -7.40 -15.10 22.50
N GLY A 42 -8.42 -15.03 21.64
CA GLY A 42 -9.16 -13.79 21.38
C GLY A 42 -8.43 -12.80 20.50
N LYS A 43 -7.61 -13.31 19.58
CA LYS A 43 -6.85 -12.51 18.62
C LYS A 43 -7.55 -12.49 17.27
N LEU A 44 -7.54 -11.34 16.61
CA LEU A 44 -8.04 -11.18 15.24
C LEU A 44 -6.86 -10.80 14.34
N LEU A 45 -6.67 -11.56 13.26
CA LEU A 45 -5.67 -11.25 12.24
C LEU A 45 -6.34 -10.73 10.98
N ILE A 46 -5.88 -9.58 10.49
CA ILE A 46 -6.24 -9.05 9.18
C ILE A 46 -4.97 -9.05 8.32
N ASP A 47 -5.00 -9.81 7.23
CA ASP A 47 -3.89 -9.85 6.27
C ASP A 47 -4.08 -8.76 5.21
N GLY A 48 -3.47 -7.61 5.45
CA GLY A 48 -3.48 -6.46 4.54
C GLY A 48 -2.33 -6.45 3.53
N THR A 49 -1.64 -7.58 3.36
CA THR A 49 -0.53 -7.67 2.41
C THR A 49 -0.99 -7.78 0.97
N LEU A 50 -0.11 -7.38 0.05
CA LEU A 50 -0.29 -7.54 -1.39
C LEU A 50 -0.40 -9.03 -1.75
N LYS A 51 -1.40 -9.40 -2.56
CA LYS A 51 -1.65 -10.80 -2.96
C LYS A 51 -1.14 -11.13 -4.36
N ALA A 52 -0.12 -10.43 -4.81
CA ALA A 52 0.42 -10.53 -6.17
C ALA A 52 1.48 -11.62 -6.36
N PHE A 53 1.63 -12.52 -5.40
CA PHE A 53 2.68 -13.55 -5.45
C PHE A 53 2.20 -14.83 -6.14
N SER A 54 3.04 -15.41 -6.97
CA SER A 54 2.70 -16.63 -7.72
C SER A 54 2.37 -17.84 -6.83
N LYS A 55 2.89 -17.88 -5.61
CA LYS A 55 2.59 -18.93 -4.62
C LYS A 55 1.41 -18.61 -3.69
N SER A 56 0.76 -17.48 -3.91
CA SER A 56 -0.45 -17.14 -3.18
C SER A 56 -1.57 -18.14 -3.52
N PRO A 57 -2.52 -18.41 -2.59
CA PRO A 57 -3.73 -19.18 -2.91
C PRO A 57 -4.56 -18.54 -4.03
N PHE A 58 -4.30 -17.27 -4.34
CA PHE A 58 -4.98 -16.48 -5.36
C PHE A 58 -3.95 -15.82 -6.28
N PRO A 59 -3.23 -16.59 -7.12
CA PRO A 59 -2.20 -16.02 -7.98
C PRO A 59 -2.85 -15.19 -9.09
N ARG A 60 -2.76 -13.87 -8.98
CA ARG A 60 -3.22 -12.94 -10.01
C ARG A 60 -2.37 -11.68 -10.02
N LYS A 61 -2.43 -10.96 -11.12
CA LYS A 61 -1.90 -9.61 -11.17
C LYS A 61 -2.68 -8.71 -10.22
N TRP A 62 -1.95 -7.87 -9.51
CA TRP A 62 -2.51 -6.95 -8.54
C TRP A 62 -2.28 -5.51 -8.98
N PRO A 63 -3.23 -4.60 -8.76
CA PRO A 63 -2.96 -3.19 -9.04
C PRO A 63 -1.75 -2.70 -8.24
N ASN A 64 -0.85 -2.01 -8.92
CA ASN A 64 0.26 -1.34 -8.23
C ASN A 64 -0.27 -0.10 -7.51
N VAL A 65 0.53 0.43 -6.60
CA VAL A 65 0.16 1.64 -5.89
C VAL A 65 0.06 2.81 -6.87
N VAL A 66 -0.99 3.62 -6.72
CA VAL A 66 -1.21 4.78 -7.59
C VAL A 66 -0.29 5.92 -7.16
N CYS A 67 0.58 6.35 -8.06
CA CYS A 67 1.44 7.50 -7.86
C CYS A 67 1.81 8.14 -9.21
N SER A 68 2.10 9.43 -9.17
CA SER A 68 2.59 10.14 -10.35
C SER A 68 4.04 9.76 -10.65
N SER A 69 4.39 9.74 -11.92
CA SER A 69 5.78 9.52 -12.33
C SER A 69 6.68 10.68 -11.89
N VAL A 70 7.98 10.40 -11.76
CA VAL A 70 8.98 11.41 -11.42
C VAL A 70 8.98 12.55 -12.45
N GLU A 71 8.81 12.22 -13.73
CA GLU A 71 8.74 13.22 -14.81
C GLU A 71 7.54 14.15 -14.64
N THR A 72 6.37 13.61 -14.31
CA THR A 72 5.17 14.41 -14.05
C THR A 72 5.36 15.30 -12.83
N ILE A 73 5.93 14.77 -11.76
CA ILE A 73 6.20 15.54 -10.54
C ILE A 73 7.14 16.71 -10.87
N ASN A 74 8.25 16.44 -11.53
CA ASN A 74 9.24 17.47 -11.89
C ASN A 74 8.65 18.54 -12.81
N LYS A 75 7.81 18.15 -13.74
CA LYS A 75 7.12 19.08 -14.64
C LYS A 75 6.21 20.03 -13.86
N ILE A 76 5.41 19.51 -12.95
CA ILE A 76 4.51 20.33 -12.12
C ILE A 76 5.32 21.22 -11.18
N ASP A 77 6.36 20.68 -10.53
CA ASP A 77 7.22 21.46 -9.64
C ASP A 77 7.88 22.64 -10.36
N SER A 78 8.31 22.44 -11.60
CA SER A 78 8.96 23.50 -12.39
C SER A 78 8.04 24.66 -12.76
N VAL A 79 6.73 24.44 -12.77
CA VAL A 79 5.73 25.49 -13.12
C VAL A 79 4.87 25.89 -11.94
N TRP A 80 5.16 25.40 -10.74
CA TRP A 80 4.33 25.59 -9.55
C TRP A 80 3.95 27.04 -9.31
N ASP A 81 4.92 27.95 -9.37
CA ASP A 81 4.69 29.38 -9.10
C ASP A 81 3.70 30.02 -10.09
N SER A 82 3.63 29.51 -11.31
CA SER A 82 2.69 30.00 -12.33
C SER A 82 1.27 29.48 -12.15
N LEU A 83 1.05 28.48 -11.31
CA LEU A 83 -0.27 27.87 -11.11
C LEU A 83 -1.14 28.62 -10.10
N GLY A 84 -0.58 29.55 -9.35
CA GLY A 84 -1.32 30.36 -8.37
C GLY A 84 -1.89 29.55 -7.20
N LEU A 85 -1.25 28.45 -6.83
CA LEU A 85 -1.71 27.54 -5.77
C LEU A 85 -1.18 27.89 -4.38
N GLY A 86 -0.34 28.92 -4.26
CA GLY A 86 0.26 29.32 -3.00
C GLY A 86 1.67 28.76 -2.82
N PRO A 87 2.19 28.67 -1.57
CA PRO A 87 3.52 28.17 -1.29
C PRO A 87 3.72 26.75 -1.84
N PHE A 88 4.96 26.44 -2.25
CA PHE A 88 5.31 25.13 -2.80
C PHE A 88 4.96 24.00 -1.83
N MET A 89 4.32 22.96 -2.36
CA MET A 89 4.05 21.71 -1.66
C MET A 89 4.61 20.54 -2.46
N ALA A 90 5.42 19.71 -1.80
CA ALA A 90 5.91 18.49 -2.42
C ALA A 90 4.76 17.53 -2.76
N SER A 91 4.90 16.81 -3.88
CA SER A 91 3.88 15.84 -4.30
C SER A 91 3.72 14.70 -3.28
N PRO A 92 2.49 14.36 -2.87
CA PRO A 92 2.22 13.17 -2.05
C PRO A 92 2.68 11.87 -2.71
N SER A 93 2.75 11.85 -4.04
CA SER A 93 3.21 10.68 -4.80
C SER A 93 4.66 10.27 -4.48
N LEU A 94 5.49 11.18 -3.97
CA LEU A 94 6.84 10.84 -3.54
C LEU A 94 6.86 9.79 -2.43
N LYS A 95 5.92 9.85 -1.50
CA LYS A 95 5.75 8.83 -0.46
C LYS A 95 5.20 7.52 -1.04
N ASN A 96 4.21 7.62 -1.90
CA ASN A 96 3.53 6.46 -2.47
C ASN A 96 4.47 5.63 -3.35
N SER A 97 5.43 6.26 -4.02
CA SER A 97 6.40 5.55 -4.84
C SER A 97 7.24 4.52 -4.07
N MET A 98 7.41 4.72 -2.75
CA MET A 98 8.11 3.77 -1.87
C MET A 98 7.35 2.43 -1.74
N LEU A 99 6.05 2.43 -1.97
CA LEU A 99 5.21 1.23 -1.91
C LEU A 99 5.14 0.51 -3.26
N SER A 100 5.64 1.13 -4.31
CA SER A 100 5.60 0.56 -5.66
C SER A 100 6.57 -0.60 -5.81
N TYR A 101 6.11 -1.67 -6.46
CA TYR A 101 6.91 -2.87 -6.73
C TYR A 101 7.52 -2.88 -8.13
N SER A 102 7.08 -1.98 -9.00
CA SER A 102 7.56 -1.92 -10.39
C SER A 102 7.14 -0.60 -11.03
N ASP A 103 7.61 -0.35 -12.25
CA ASP A 103 7.17 0.78 -13.07
C ASP A 103 5.86 0.50 -13.82
N SER A 104 5.27 -0.68 -13.61
CA SER A 104 4.03 -1.11 -14.25
C SER A 104 2.80 -0.79 -13.39
N ASP A 105 1.66 -0.61 -14.05
CA ASP A 105 0.36 -0.43 -13.39
C ASP A 105 -0.11 -1.69 -12.64
N GLU A 106 0.47 -2.84 -12.97
CA GLU A 106 0.14 -4.12 -12.36
C GLU A 106 1.38 -4.79 -11.79
N VAL A 107 1.20 -5.52 -10.71
CA VAL A 107 2.24 -6.27 -10.03
C VAL A 107 1.92 -7.76 -10.07
N PHE A 108 2.89 -8.57 -10.47
CA PHE A 108 2.88 -10.01 -10.27
C PHE A 108 4.29 -10.48 -9.95
N ILE A 109 4.49 -10.97 -8.75
CA ILE A 109 5.80 -11.35 -8.26
C ILE A 109 5.94 -12.87 -8.33
N ASN A 110 6.85 -13.32 -9.18
CA ASN A 110 7.15 -14.74 -9.31
C ASN A 110 8.12 -15.15 -8.19
N ARG A 111 7.64 -15.98 -7.28
CA ARG A 111 8.46 -16.58 -6.22
C ARG A 111 8.63 -18.06 -6.48
N THR A 112 9.85 -18.44 -6.60
CA THR A 112 10.25 -19.85 -6.73
C THR A 112 10.35 -20.54 -5.37
#